data_a8f02b8f83234839aa962a6e0c23edd9
#
_entry.id   a8f02b8f83234839aa962a6e0c23edd9
#
_cell.length_a   1.000
_cell.length_b   1.000
_cell.length_c   1.000
_cell.angle_alpha   90.00
_cell.angle_beta   90.00
_cell.angle_gamma   90.00
#
_symmetry.space_group_name_H-M   'P 1'
#
loop_
_entity.id
_entity.type
_entity.pdbx_description
1 polymer ?
#
loop_
_entity_poly.entity_id
_entity_poly.type
_entity_poly.pdbx_seq_one_letter_code
_entity_poly.pdbx_strand_id
1 'polypeptide(L)'
;MKNLRAILLFITCCLAVCQVEQRMQAADWPAYRADAQRSGFTTDELPGELALQWRIQNSHAIQSAWPRSTRLTYDRVNHCVIADDRVFFGDSVTGKIQAVDLQTGKPVWEYFTEGPVRFAPTVWQDQLLVTSDDGHLYALSVAEGSLLWKHRGGPRAEMVVGNERVISKWPARGAAVVVDDTVYYAAGIWPSDGIFLHALNAKTGKPVWSNTDSGQIYMPQPHGGADANSGISAQGYLAVAGDHLLVPAGRAVPASMNRLNGQFEYFHLQKNRAQGGGDTIVAG
;
A
#
# COMPACT_ATOMS: atom_id res chain seq x y z
N MET A 1 -30.15 -63.06 9.48
CA MET A 1 -30.81 -61.75 9.51
C MET A 1 -30.29 -60.77 10.61
N LYS A 2 -29.60 -61.25 11.66
CA LYS A 2 -29.06 -60.37 12.73
C LYS A 2 -27.77 -59.60 12.34
N ASN A 3 -26.96 -60.12 11.41
CA ASN A 3 -25.69 -59.53 11.02
C ASN A 3 -25.83 -58.43 9.97
N LEU A 4 -26.95 -58.37 9.25
CA LEU A 4 -27.17 -57.32 8.23
C LEU A 4 -27.58 -55.99 8.85
N ARG A 5 -28.22 -55.99 10.03
CA ARG A 5 -28.61 -54.76 10.76
C ARG A 5 -27.43 -54.07 11.45
N ALA A 6 -26.43 -54.85 11.89
CA ALA A 6 -25.22 -54.28 12.51
C ALA A 6 -24.30 -53.57 11.49
N ILE A 7 -24.22 -54.09 10.26
CA ILE A 7 -23.44 -53.50 9.19
C ILE A 7 -24.08 -52.21 8.69
N LEU A 8 -25.43 -52.15 8.61
CA LEU A 8 -26.12 -50.90 8.20
C LEU A 8 -26.00 -49.80 9.24
N LEU A 9 -25.99 -50.11 10.55
CA LEU A 9 -25.79 -49.11 11.60
C LEU A 9 -24.37 -48.56 11.62
N PHE A 10 -23.35 -49.36 11.28
CA PHE A 10 -21.96 -48.91 11.23
C PHE A 10 -21.68 -48.01 10.02
N ILE A 11 -22.30 -48.27 8.87
CA ILE A 11 -22.20 -47.45 7.67
C ILE A 11 -22.91 -46.11 7.87
N THR A 12 -24.03 -46.07 8.58
CA THR A 12 -24.75 -44.82 8.88
C THR A 12 -24.01 -43.96 9.91
N CYS A 13 -23.25 -44.54 10.84
CA CYS A 13 -22.47 -43.82 11.83
C CYS A 13 -21.16 -43.26 11.22
N CYS A 14 -20.56 -43.91 10.21
CA CYS A 14 -19.38 -43.40 9.53
C CYS A 14 -19.69 -42.29 8.51
N LEU A 15 -20.92 -42.19 8.02
CA LEU A 15 -21.35 -41.11 7.13
C LEU A 15 -21.71 -39.78 7.87
N ALA A 16 -21.90 -39.86 9.19
CA ALA A 16 -22.28 -38.69 10.00
C ALA A 16 -21.08 -37.89 10.55
N VAL A 17 -19.82 -38.28 10.31
CA VAL A 17 -18.62 -37.63 10.88
C VAL A 17 -17.78 -36.89 9.85
N CYS A 18 -18.21 -36.83 8.60
CA CYS A 18 -17.53 -36.01 7.60
C CYS A 18 -18.38 -34.79 7.19
N GLN A 19 -18.90 -34.05 8.16
CA GLN A 19 -19.13 -32.63 7.94
C GLN A 19 -17.75 -32.00 8.01
N VAL A 20 -17.06 -31.99 6.87
CA VAL A 20 -16.03 -31.00 6.61
C VAL A 20 -16.74 -29.67 6.81
N GLU A 21 -16.46 -28.98 7.92
CA GLU A 21 -16.72 -27.56 8.02
C GLU A 21 -16.02 -26.96 6.80
N GLN A 22 -16.78 -26.67 5.75
CA GLN A 22 -16.33 -25.76 4.72
C GLN A 22 -16.20 -24.42 5.45
N ARG A 23 -15.01 -24.20 6.05
CA ARG A 23 -14.62 -22.86 6.45
C ARG A 23 -14.73 -22.03 5.18
N MET A 24 -15.69 -21.14 5.14
CA MET A 24 -15.73 -20.09 4.13
C MET A 24 -14.40 -19.35 4.30
N GLN A 25 -13.46 -19.59 3.39
CA GLN A 25 -12.22 -18.86 3.32
C GLN A 25 -12.60 -17.48 2.81
N ALA A 26 -12.41 -16.46 3.65
CA ALA A 26 -12.62 -15.08 3.23
C ALA A 26 -11.70 -14.77 2.04
N ALA A 27 -12.17 -13.97 1.10
CA ALA A 27 -11.34 -13.54 -0.01
C ALA A 27 -10.13 -12.75 0.50
N ASP A 28 -9.04 -12.83 -0.22
CA ASP A 28 -7.85 -12.03 0.03
C ASP A 28 -8.19 -10.52 -0.05
N TRP A 29 -7.48 -9.73 0.76
CA TRP A 29 -7.49 -8.28 0.73
C TRP A 29 -6.08 -7.78 0.43
N PRO A 30 -5.58 -7.95 -0.82
CA PRO A 30 -4.16 -7.93 -1.15
C PRO A 30 -3.55 -6.52 -1.21
N ALA A 31 -4.36 -5.48 -1.14
CA ALA A 31 -3.91 -4.09 -1.22
C ALA A 31 -4.76 -3.19 -0.31
N TYR A 32 -4.30 -1.98 -0.07
CA TYR A 32 -5.12 -0.96 0.58
C TYR A 32 -6.45 -0.78 -0.16
N ARG A 33 -7.57 -0.96 0.57
CA ARG A 33 -8.94 -0.93 0.03
C ARG A 33 -9.17 -1.95 -1.11
N ALA A 34 -8.60 -3.11 -0.97
CA ALA A 34 -8.77 -4.33 -1.77
C ALA A 34 -8.09 -4.35 -3.15
N ASP A 35 -8.21 -3.31 -3.95
CA ASP A 35 -7.88 -3.33 -5.37
C ASP A 35 -7.11 -2.08 -5.85
N ALA A 36 -6.79 -2.02 -7.14
CA ALA A 36 -6.08 -0.92 -7.75
C ALA A 36 -6.91 0.37 -7.85
N GLN A 37 -8.24 0.26 -7.92
CA GLN A 37 -9.18 1.38 -7.87
C GLN A 37 -9.38 1.91 -6.46
N ARG A 38 -8.94 1.17 -5.44
CA ARG A 38 -9.17 1.49 -4.04
C ARG A 38 -10.65 1.50 -3.69
N SER A 39 -11.43 0.59 -4.26
CA SER A 39 -12.89 0.53 -4.11
C SER A 39 -13.32 0.29 -2.67
N GLY A 40 -12.55 -0.49 -1.92
CA GLY A 40 -12.91 -0.91 -0.55
C GLY A 40 -14.13 -1.83 -0.53
N PHE A 41 -14.35 -2.58 -1.59
CA PHE A 41 -15.50 -3.44 -1.78
C PHE A 41 -15.10 -4.93 -1.83
N THR A 42 -15.91 -5.78 -1.27
CA THR A 42 -15.87 -7.24 -1.41
C THR A 42 -17.27 -7.77 -1.65
N THR A 43 -17.34 -8.89 -2.34
CA THR A 43 -18.58 -9.66 -2.49
C THR A 43 -18.82 -10.63 -1.33
N ASP A 44 -17.86 -10.75 -0.42
CA ASP A 44 -17.98 -11.64 0.74
C ASP A 44 -19.04 -11.11 1.70
N GLU A 45 -19.89 -12.02 2.16
CA GLU A 45 -20.84 -11.72 3.23
C GLU A 45 -20.15 -11.85 4.59
N LEU A 46 -20.35 -10.84 5.44
CA LEU A 46 -19.89 -10.93 6.82
C LEU A 46 -20.82 -11.88 7.61
N PRO A 47 -20.26 -12.73 8.49
CA PRO A 47 -21.09 -13.55 9.39
C PRO A 47 -21.93 -12.65 10.29
N GLY A 48 -23.13 -13.12 10.67
CA GLY A 48 -24.06 -12.35 11.49
C GLY A 48 -23.53 -12.00 12.87
N GLU A 49 -22.61 -12.81 13.41
CA GLU A 49 -21.93 -12.55 14.69
C GLU A 49 -20.40 -12.54 14.46
N LEU A 50 -19.76 -11.48 14.95
CA LEU A 50 -18.31 -11.33 14.92
C LEU A 50 -17.75 -11.53 16.33
N ALA A 51 -16.67 -12.31 16.45
CA ALA A 51 -15.94 -12.50 17.70
C ALA A 51 -14.47 -12.15 17.53
N LEU A 52 -13.89 -11.50 18.54
CA LEU A 52 -12.46 -11.20 18.57
C LEU A 52 -11.69 -12.52 18.70
N GLN A 53 -10.88 -12.84 17.69
CA GLN A 53 -10.03 -14.05 17.72
C GLN A 53 -8.67 -13.77 18.37
N TRP A 54 -8.01 -12.70 17.96
CA TRP A 54 -6.73 -12.28 18.51
C TRP A 54 -6.52 -10.78 18.31
N ARG A 55 -5.54 -10.23 18.99
CA ARG A 55 -5.08 -8.85 18.81
C ARG A 55 -3.56 -8.78 18.93
N ILE A 56 -2.97 -7.87 18.16
CA ILE A 56 -1.56 -7.48 18.32
C ILE A 56 -1.53 -6.09 18.92
N GLN A 57 -0.71 -5.92 19.93
CA GLN A 57 -0.44 -4.63 20.53
C GLN A 57 1.00 -4.25 20.20
N ASN A 58 1.19 -3.19 19.42
CA ASN A 58 2.51 -2.66 19.15
C ASN A 58 3.14 -2.08 20.42
N SER A 59 4.45 -2.21 20.55
CA SER A 59 5.21 -1.62 21.67
C SER A 59 5.31 -0.10 21.57
N HIS A 60 5.05 0.46 20.40
CA HIS A 60 5.14 1.89 20.10
C HIS A 60 3.83 2.39 19.49
N ALA A 61 3.47 3.63 19.81
CA ALA A 61 2.40 4.32 19.09
C ALA A 61 2.83 4.60 17.65
N ILE A 62 1.87 4.60 16.73
CA ILE A 62 2.10 4.97 15.33
C ILE A 62 2.64 6.40 15.29
N GLN A 63 3.72 6.60 14.55
CA GLN A 63 4.31 7.92 14.37
C GLN A 63 4.07 8.40 12.94
N SER A 64 3.22 9.42 12.80
CA SER A 64 3.00 10.07 11.51
C SER A 64 4.26 10.75 10.98
N ALA A 65 4.33 10.97 9.66
CA ALA A 65 5.45 11.69 9.06
C ALA A 65 5.56 13.15 9.55
N TRP A 66 4.45 13.74 10.00
CA TRP A 66 4.34 15.10 10.47
C TRP A 66 3.77 15.14 11.90
N PRO A 67 4.51 14.65 12.92
CA PRO A 67 3.97 14.36 14.25
C PRO A 67 3.42 15.59 14.97
N ARG A 68 3.99 16.77 14.70
CA ARG A 68 3.60 18.03 15.36
C ARG A 68 2.65 18.89 14.55
N SER A 69 2.29 18.48 13.33
CA SER A 69 1.40 19.26 12.49
C SER A 69 -0.06 18.89 12.77
N THR A 70 -0.88 19.88 13.11
CA THR A 70 -2.34 19.73 13.17
C THR A 70 -2.99 19.83 11.79
N ARG A 71 -2.26 20.31 10.79
CA ARG A 71 -2.76 20.53 9.42
C ARG A 71 -2.45 19.38 8.49
N LEU A 72 -1.41 18.58 8.79
CA LEU A 72 -0.95 17.45 8.01
C LEU A 72 -1.15 16.19 8.85
N THR A 73 -2.30 15.55 8.68
CA THR A 73 -2.74 14.44 9.54
C THR A 73 -2.62 13.08 8.85
N TYR A 74 -1.66 12.96 7.94
CA TYR A 74 -1.41 11.73 7.19
C TYR A 74 -0.73 10.66 8.05
N ASP A 75 -0.81 9.42 7.62
CA ASP A 75 -0.07 8.27 8.15
C ASP A 75 -0.31 7.99 9.65
N ARG A 76 -1.50 8.24 10.15
CA ARG A 76 -1.85 8.01 11.57
C ARG A 76 -2.32 6.59 11.86
N VAL A 77 -2.51 5.79 10.85
CA VAL A 77 -3.01 4.42 10.95
C VAL A 77 -2.12 3.51 10.12
N ASN A 78 -1.67 2.42 10.71
CA ASN A 78 -1.06 1.32 9.96
C ASN A 78 -2.19 0.47 9.37
N HIS A 79 -2.29 0.45 8.06
CA HIS A 79 -3.21 -0.44 7.35
C HIS A 79 -2.53 -1.78 7.11
N CYS A 80 -3.30 -2.85 7.21
CA CYS A 80 -2.86 -4.20 6.89
C CYS A 80 -3.49 -4.69 5.58
N VAL A 81 -2.89 -5.74 5.02
CA VAL A 81 -3.42 -6.50 3.90
C VAL A 81 -3.43 -7.98 4.25
N ILE A 82 -4.28 -8.75 3.57
CA ILE A 82 -4.49 -10.17 3.84
C ILE A 82 -4.32 -10.92 2.53
N ALA A 83 -3.46 -11.93 2.54
CA ALA A 83 -3.31 -12.89 1.45
C ALA A 83 -2.62 -14.17 1.98
N ASP A 84 -2.88 -15.31 1.34
CA ASP A 84 -2.24 -16.59 1.65
C ASP A 84 -2.29 -16.96 3.15
N ASP A 85 -3.47 -16.82 3.78
CA ASP A 85 -3.69 -17.07 5.22
C ASP A 85 -2.76 -16.25 6.15
N ARG A 86 -2.31 -15.07 5.70
CA ARG A 86 -1.44 -14.17 6.45
C ARG A 86 -1.95 -12.74 6.45
N VAL A 87 -1.60 -12.02 7.50
CA VAL A 87 -1.80 -10.58 7.61
C VAL A 87 -0.44 -9.89 7.53
N PHE A 88 -0.30 -8.92 6.63
CA PHE A 88 0.94 -8.16 6.43
C PHE A 88 0.73 -6.71 6.80
N PHE A 89 1.68 -6.12 7.50
CA PHE A 89 1.68 -4.71 7.86
C PHE A 89 3.07 -4.18 8.15
N GLY A 90 3.23 -2.87 8.00
CA GLY A 90 4.46 -2.16 8.31
C GLY A 90 4.39 -1.40 9.63
N ASP A 91 5.55 -0.97 10.11
CA ASP A 91 5.69 -0.13 11.30
C ASP A 91 6.40 1.18 10.95
N SER A 92 5.74 2.29 11.25
CA SER A 92 6.25 3.64 11.00
C SER A 92 7.34 4.08 11.99
N VAL A 93 7.60 3.31 13.05
CA VAL A 93 8.61 3.63 14.07
C VAL A 93 9.91 2.88 13.80
N THR A 94 9.84 1.58 13.61
CA THR A 94 11.01 0.71 13.50
C THR A 94 11.42 0.40 12.06
N GLY A 95 10.54 0.68 11.07
CA GLY A 95 10.75 0.25 9.69
C GLY A 95 10.54 -1.25 9.48
N LYS A 96 9.94 -1.92 10.47
CA LYS A 96 9.65 -3.34 10.43
C LYS A 96 8.45 -3.63 9.51
N ILE A 97 8.56 -4.72 8.76
CA ILE A 97 7.47 -5.36 8.02
C ILE A 97 7.26 -6.71 8.66
N GLN A 98 6.01 -7.08 8.90
CA GLN A 98 5.66 -8.34 9.55
C GLN A 98 4.63 -9.09 8.72
N ALA A 99 4.78 -10.42 8.71
CA ALA A 99 3.73 -11.36 8.40
C ALA A 99 3.31 -12.10 9.66
N VAL A 100 2.02 -12.18 9.90
CA VAL A 100 1.45 -12.98 10.98
C VAL A 100 0.43 -13.95 10.42
N ASP A 101 0.29 -15.09 11.05
CA ASP A 101 -0.71 -16.09 10.70
C ASP A 101 -2.12 -15.54 10.94
N LEU A 102 -3.00 -15.63 9.94
CA LEU A 102 -4.35 -15.07 9.97
C LEU A 102 -5.22 -15.65 11.08
N GLN A 103 -5.05 -16.92 11.42
CA GLN A 103 -5.90 -17.62 12.39
C GLN A 103 -5.45 -17.36 13.84
N THR A 104 -4.15 -17.25 14.05
CA THR A 104 -3.56 -17.23 15.41
C THR A 104 -2.94 -15.90 15.80
N GLY A 105 -2.68 -15.01 14.84
CA GLY A 105 -1.94 -13.75 15.06
C GLY A 105 -0.45 -13.97 15.41
N LYS A 106 0.08 -15.19 15.31
CA LYS A 106 1.48 -15.47 15.62
C LYS A 106 2.40 -14.97 14.51
N PRO A 107 3.57 -14.40 14.85
CA PRO A 107 4.55 -14.01 13.86
C PRO A 107 5.00 -15.19 13.00
N VAL A 108 5.06 -14.97 11.68
CA VAL A 108 5.59 -15.94 10.69
C VAL A 108 7.00 -15.52 10.28
N TRP A 109 7.17 -14.24 9.88
CA TRP A 109 8.46 -13.66 9.56
C TRP A 109 8.46 -12.14 9.77
N GLU A 110 9.65 -11.56 9.84
CA GLU A 110 9.88 -10.12 9.94
C GLU A 110 11.00 -9.71 8.99
N TYR A 111 10.90 -8.49 8.45
CA TYR A 111 11.94 -7.84 7.65
C TYR A 111 12.07 -6.38 8.07
N PHE A 112 13.29 -5.82 8.06
CA PHE A 112 13.54 -4.42 8.41
C PHE A 112 14.05 -3.65 7.21
N THR A 113 13.38 -2.54 6.88
CA THR A 113 13.86 -1.52 5.96
C THR A 113 14.76 -0.52 6.68
N GLU A 114 15.46 0.33 5.93
CA GLU A 114 16.35 1.35 6.50
C GLU A 114 15.60 2.63 6.92
N GLY A 115 14.27 2.67 6.78
CA GLY A 115 13.42 3.79 7.14
C GLY A 115 12.00 3.37 7.53
N PRO A 116 11.17 4.32 7.99
CA PRO A 116 9.77 4.07 8.33
C PRO A 116 8.97 3.43 7.19
N VAL A 117 8.13 2.45 7.52
CA VAL A 117 7.11 1.89 6.63
C VAL A 117 5.75 2.45 7.06
N ARG A 118 5.14 3.29 6.23
CA ARG A 118 3.93 4.04 6.61
C ARG A 118 2.67 3.56 5.93
N PHE A 119 2.80 2.96 4.75
CA PHE A 119 1.67 2.51 3.95
C PHE A 119 1.45 1.01 4.06
N ALA A 120 0.21 0.59 3.81
CA ALA A 120 -0.08 -0.81 3.64
C ALA A 120 0.79 -1.41 2.54
N PRO A 121 1.32 -2.60 2.72
CA PRO A 121 1.92 -3.37 1.64
C PRO A 121 0.92 -3.63 0.51
N THR A 122 1.42 -4.08 -0.63
CA THR A 122 0.59 -4.62 -1.71
C THR A 122 1.11 -6.03 -2.03
N VAL A 123 0.23 -7.02 -1.96
CA VAL A 123 0.54 -8.39 -2.39
C VAL A 123 0.27 -8.51 -3.88
N TRP A 124 1.21 -9.05 -4.60
CA TRP A 124 1.09 -9.39 -6.01
C TRP A 124 1.77 -10.73 -6.27
N GLN A 125 0.99 -11.75 -6.60
CA GLN A 125 1.49 -13.13 -6.71
C GLN A 125 2.23 -13.56 -5.43
N ASP A 126 3.47 -14.00 -5.55
CA ASP A 126 4.34 -14.43 -4.46
C ASP A 126 5.18 -13.30 -3.83
N GLN A 127 4.89 -12.04 -4.17
CA GLN A 127 5.65 -10.87 -3.75
C GLN A 127 4.84 -9.90 -2.88
N LEU A 128 5.46 -9.41 -1.83
CA LEU A 128 4.97 -8.33 -0.99
C LEU A 128 5.73 -7.04 -1.35
N LEU A 129 5.03 -6.07 -1.90
CA LEU A 129 5.59 -4.79 -2.35
C LEU A 129 5.40 -3.74 -1.26
N VAL A 130 6.49 -3.11 -0.83
CA VAL A 130 6.49 -2.19 0.32
C VAL A 130 7.31 -0.94 0.01
N THR A 131 6.73 0.24 0.22
CA THR A 131 7.42 1.52 0.14
C THR A 131 7.93 1.96 1.50
N SER A 132 9.14 2.54 1.55
CA SER A 132 9.78 3.00 2.78
C SER A 132 10.28 4.43 2.67
N ASP A 133 10.35 5.12 3.80
CA ASP A 133 10.93 6.48 3.89
C ASP A 133 12.45 6.50 3.64
N ASP A 134 13.12 5.34 3.50
CA ASP A 134 14.49 5.26 3.01
C ASP A 134 14.62 5.50 1.49
N GLY A 135 13.49 5.69 0.81
CA GLY A 135 13.40 6.02 -0.61
C GLY A 135 13.34 4.82 -1.54
N HIS A 136 13.11 3.62 -1.02
CA HIS A 136 13.01 2.41 -1.83
C HIS A 136 11.60 1.82 -1.87
N LEU A 137 11.30 1.16 -2.99
CA LEU A 137 10.30 0.13 -3.10
C LEU A 137 11.01 -1.22 -2.93
N TYR A 138 10.51 -2.03 -2.02
CA TYR A 138 10.98 -3.38 -1.73
C TYR A 138 9.99 -4.41 -2.27
N ALA A 139 10.49 -5.50 -2.82
CA ALA A 139 9.74 -6.72 -3.06
C ALA A 139 10.29 -7.84 -2.17
N LEU A 140 9.46 -8.36 -1.32
CA LEU A 140 9.79 -9.45 -0.40
C LEU A 140 9.01 -10.70 -0.80
N SER A 141 9.55 -11.88 -0.53
CA SER A 141 8.81 -13.12 -0.65
C SER A 141 7.63 -13.14 0.33
N VAL A 142 6.42 -13.38 -0.16
CA VAL A 142 5.23 -13.56 0.70
C VAL A 142 5.44 -14.71 1.66
N ALA A 143 6.08 -15.80 1.20
CA ALA A 143 6.29 -17.00 1.98
C ALA A 143 7.32 -16.83 3.12
N GLU A 144 8.44 -16.15 2.85
CA GLU A 144 9.61 -16.17 3.72
C GLU A 144 10.04 -14.79 4.23
N GLY A 145 9.52 -13.69 3.64
CA GLY A 145 9.96 -12.34 3.96
C GLY A 145 11.36 -12.00 3.43
N SER A 146 11.98 -12.88 2.66
CA SER A 146 13.30 -12.64 2.07
C SER A 146 13.22 -11.59 0.95
N LEU A 147 14.26 -10.76 0.83
CA LEU A 147 14.35 -9.74 -0.21
C LEU A 147 14.52 -10.39 -1.59
N LEU A 148 13.60 -10.10 -2.51
CA LEU A 148 13.67 -10.53 -3.92
C LEU A 148 14.37 -9.46 -4.76
N TRP A 149 13.92 -8.22 -4.66
CA TRP A 149 14.54 -7.06 -5.30
C TRP A 149 14.17 -5.78 -4.55
N LYS A 150 14.94 -4.71 -4.75
CA LYS A 150 14.58 -3.35 -4.32
C LYS A 150 14.94 -2.33 -5.39
N HIS A 151 14.14 -1.27 -5.50
CA HIS A 151 14.36 -0.18 -6.44
C HIS A 151 14.40 1.14 -5.70
N ARG A 152 15.45 1.98 -5.96
CA ARG A 152 15.56 3.33 -5.41
C ARG A 152 14.74 4.30 -6.24
N GLY A 153 13.86 5.05 -5.60
CA GLY A 153 13.01 6.03 -6.27
C GLY A 153 13.71 7.35 -6.58
N GLY A 154 14.65 7.77 -5.75
CA GLY A 154 15.43 8.98 -5.97
C GLY A 154 16.66 8.76 -6.84
N PRO A 155 17.28 9.85 -7.35
CA PRO A 155 18.42 9.77 -8.28
C PRO A 155 19.70 9.25 -7.63
N ARG A 156 19.84 9.38 -6.31
CA ARG A 156 21.01 8.95 -5.54
C ARG A 156 20.64 8.65 -4.09
N ALA A 157 21.56 8.00 -3.38
CA ALA A 157 21.44 7.81 -1.94
C ALA A 157 21.83 9.09 -1.21
N GLU A 158 20.83 9.84 -0.73
CA GLU A 158 21.01 11.05 0.05
C GLU A 158 20.03 11.03 1.22
N MET A 159 20.55 11.06 2.43
CA MET A 159 19.76 11.04 3.65
C MET A 159 19.70 12.42 4.27
N VAL A 160 18.56 12.76 4.84
CA VAL A 160 18.30 14.04 5.52
C VAL A 160 17.63 13.79 6.86
N VAL A 161 17.77 14.74 7.77
CA VAL A 161 16.95 14.75 8.99
C VAL A 161 15.62 15.42 8.67
N GLY A 162 14.57 14.62 8.60
CA GLY A 162 13.20 15.07 8.33
C GLY A 162 12.25 14.58 9.41
N ASN A 163 11.51 15.51 10.02
CA ASN A 163 10.47 15.18 11.01
C ASN A 163 10.96 14.25 12.15
N GLU A 164 12.12 14.63 12.75
CA GLU A 164 12.74 13.93 13.89
C GLU A 164 13.36 12.57 13.55
N ARG A 165 13.54 12.27 12.25
CA ARG A 165 14.12 11.01 11.77
C ARG A 165 15.11 11.24 10.65
N VAL A 166 16.01 10.28 10.49
CA VAL A 166 16.83 10.17 9.28
C VAL A 166 16.01 9.43 8.23
N ILE A 167 15.77 10.09 7.12
CA ILE A 167 15.00 9.56 5.98
C ILE A 167 15.72 9.87 4.67
N SER A 168 15.32 9.22 3.59
CA SER A 168 15.78 9.64 2.26
C SER A 168 15.33 11.09 1.97
N LYS A 169 16.12 11.85 1.24
CA LYS A 169 15.69 13.12 0.65
C LYS A 169 14.48 12.93 -0.27
N TRP A 170 14.37 11.75 -0.86
CA TRP A 170 13.24 11.31 -1.70
C TRP A 170 12.58 10.05 -1.12
N PRO A 171 11.86 10.18 0.00
CA PRO A 171 11.19 9.03 0.59
C PRO A 171 10.09 8.52 -0.33
N ALA A 172 9.84 7.21 -0.30
CA ALA A 172 8.80 6.60 -1.14
C ALA A 172 7.41 6.83 -0.52
N ARG A 173 6.82 7.98 -0.80
CA ARG A 173 5.56 8.48 -0.21
C ARG A 173 4.33 8.26 -1.07
N GLY A 174 4.47 7.76 -2.28
CA GLY A 174 3.40 7.25 -3.12
C GLY A 174 3.33 5.74 -3.01
N ALA A 175 2.37 5.22 -2.22
CA ALA A 175 2.23 3.79 -1.97
C ALA A 175 1.95 3.00 -3.26
N ALA A 176 2.54 1.82 -3.35
CA ALA A 176 2.51 1.00 -4.55
C ALA A 176 1.11 0.55 -4.96
N VAL A 177 0.85 0.54 -6.26
CA VAL A 177 -0.30 -0.08 -6.90
C VAL A 177 0.17 -0.96 -8.06
N VAL A 178 -0.45 -2.11 -8.26
CA VAL A 178 -0.10 -3.04 -9.33
C VAL A 178 -1.27 -3.24 -10.27
N VAL A 179 -1.00 -3.15 -11.56
CA VAL A 179 -1.94 -3.49 -12.65
C VAL A 179 -1.14 -4.08 -13.82
N ASP A 180 -1.62 -5.14 -14.42
CA ASP A 180 -1.03 -5.79 -15.62
C ASP A 180 0.48 -6.05 -15.44
N ASP A 181 0.89 -6.70 -14.36
CA ASP A 181 2.29 -7.02 -14.04
C ASP A 181 3.22 -5.81 -13.91
N THR A 182 2.65 -4.61 -13.81
CA THR A 182 3.39 -3.36 -13.62
C THR A 182 3.06 -2.77 -12.26
N VAL A 183 4.11 -2.51 -11.45
CA VAL A 183 3.98 -1.77 -10.20
C VAL A 183 4.30 -0.30 -10.41
N TYR A 184 3.44 0.56 -9.91
CA TYR A 184 3.59 2.01 -9.90
C TYR A 184 3.82 2.49 -8.49
N TYR A 185 4.75 3.41 -8.29
CA TYR A 185 4.97 4.08 -7.01
C TYR A 185 5.63 5.45 -7.23
N ALA A 186 5.68 6.27 -6.19
CA ALA A 186 6.31 7.59 -6.27
C ALA A 186 7.26 7.83 -5.09
N ALA A 187 8.35 8.54 -5.37
CA ALA A 187 9.32 8.99 -4.39
C ALA A 187 9.52 10.50 -4.47
N GLY A 188 9.81 11.12 -3.33
CA GLY A 188 9.93 12.56 -3.16
C GLY A 188 8.70 13.20 -2.51
N ILE A 189 8.94 14.27 -1.76
CA ILE A 189 7.89 15.05 -1.07
C ILE A 189 7.81 16.46 -1.61
N TRP A 190 8.97 17.07 -1.78
CA TRP A 190 9.07 18.47 -2.17
C TRP A 190 9.33 18.61 -3.65
N PRO A 191 8.45 19.29 -4.41
CA PRO A 191 8.67 19.53 -5.84
C PRO A 191 10.02 20.14 -6.17
N SER A 192 10.54 21.03 -5.31
CA SER A 192 11.85 21.66 -5.46
C SER A 192 13.03 20.67 -5.41
N ASP A 193 12.88 19.55 -4.72
CA ASP A 193 13.89 18.51 -4.60
C ASP A 193 13.75 17.41 -5.67
N GLY A 194 12.65 17.45 -6.41
CA GLY A 194 12.27 16.47 -7.43
C GLY A 194 11.26 15.46 -6.91
N ILE A 195 10.35 15.10 -7.79
CA ILE A 195 9.37 14.04 -7.60
C ILE A 195 9.58 13.00 -8.70
N PHE A 196 9.62 11.76 -8.35
CA PHE A 196 9.96 10.65 -9.21
C PHE A 196 8.83 9.64 -9.18
N LEU A 197 8.14 9.48 -10.32
CA LEU A 197 7.14 8.44 -10.50
C LEU A 197 7.73 7.33 -11.35
N HIS A 198 7.47 6.11 -10.95
CA HIS A 198 8.05 4.93 -11.59
C HIS A 198 6.97 3.91 -11.92
N ALA A 199 7.12 3.29 -13.10
CA ALA A 199 6.52 2.03 -13.45
C ALA A 199 7.63 0.99 -13.59
N LEU A 200 7.52 -0.11 -12.86
CA LEU A 200 8.47 -1.21 -12.91
C LEU A 200 7.74 -2.50 -13.25
N ASN A 201 8.44 -3.40 -13.90
CA ASN A 201 7.97 -4.78 -13.98
C ASN A 201 7.89 -5.36 -12.55
N ALA A 202 6.70 -5.76 -12.11
CA ALA A 202 6.45 -6.17 -10.74
C ALA A 202 7.27 -7.40 -10.32
N LYS A 203 7.55 -8.32 -11.27
CA LYS A 203 8.32 -9.53 -11.00
C LYS A 203 9.80 -9.26 -10.79
N THR A 204 10.38 -8.30 -11.50
CA THR A 204 11.83 -8.14 -11.58
C THR A 204 12.35 -6.82 -11.02
N GLY A 205 11.49 -5.86 -10.73
CA GLY A 205 11.86 -4.50 -10.33
C GLY A 205 12.53 -3.68 -11.44
N LYS A 206 12.57 -4.17 -12.67
CA LYS A 206 13.18 -3.43 -13.80
C LYS A 206 12.27 -2.28 -14.24
N PRO A 207 12.83 -1.07 -14.46
CA PRO A 207 12.07 0.07 -14.94
C PRO A 207 11.41 -0.19 -16.30
N VAL A 208 10.12 0.16 -16.40
CA VAL A 208 9.35 0.27 -17.65
C VAL A 208 9.39 1.71 -18.12
N TRP A 209 9.07 2.64 -17.22
CA TRP A 209 9.25 4.07 -17.43
C TRP A 209 9.49 4.80 -16.09
N SER A 210 10.05 6.01 -16.18
CA SER A 210 10.20 6.93 -15.05
C SER A 210 9.84 8.34 -15.51
N ASN A 211 9.00 9.03 -14.73
CA ASN A 211 8.71 10.44 -14.90
C ASN A 211 9.42 11.22 -13.79
N THR A 212 10.26 12.20 -14.20
CA THR A 212 11.09 13.00 -13.30
C THR A 212 10.76 14.49 -13.36
N ASP A 213 9.83 14.89 -14.23
CA ASP A 213 9.61 16.28 -14.60
C ASP A 213 8.34 16.87 -13.97
N SER A 214 7.42 16.01 -13.54
CA SER A 214 6.10 16.42 -13.02
C SER A 214 6.15 17.11 -11.65
N GLY A 215 7.32 17.14 -10.99
CA GLY A 215 7.57 17.91 -9.79
C GLY A 215 7.85 19.40 -10.05
N GLN A 216 8.15 19.81 -11.29
CA GLN A 216 8.59 21.17 -11.62
C GLN A 216 7.72 21.81 -12.72
N ILE A 217 6.43 21.94 -12.43
CA ILE A 217 5.48 22.57 -13.35
C ILE A 217 5.30 24.03 -12.91
N TYR A 218 5.58 24.98 -13.82
CA TYR A 218 5.30 26.41 -13.57
C TYR A 218 3.80 26.66 -13.63
N MET A 219 3.22 27.11 -12.53
CA MET A 219 1.78 27.29 -12.41
C MET A 219 1.38 28.33 -11.37
N PRO A 220 0.13 28.86 -11.47
CA PRO A 220 -0.43 29.73 -10.45
C PRO A 220 -0.44 29.08 -9.06
N GLN A 221 -0.03 29.85 -8.06
CA GLN A 221 -0.01 29.43 -6.67
C GLN A 221 -1.32 29.79 -5.95
N PRO A 222 -1.62 29.15 -4.78
CA PRO A 222 -2.80 29.50 -3.99
C PRO A 222 -2.84 30.96 -3.48
N HIS A 223 -1.73 31.68 -3.57
CA HIS A 223 -1.65 33.10 -3.24
C HIS A 223 -1.93 33.94 -4.49
N GLY A 224 -2.84 34.89 -4.39
CA GLY A 224 -3.22 35.69 -5.55
C GLY A 224 -2.03 36.40 -6.19
N GLY A 225 -1.91 36.29 -7.51
CA GLY A 225 -0.87 36.96 -8.32
C GLY A 225 0.53 36.34 -8.27
N ALA A 226 0.71 35.17 -7.69
CA ALA A 226 1.97 34.46 -7.66
C ALA A 226 1.97 33.24 -8.60
N ASP A 227 3.01 33.14 -9.43
CA ASP A 227 3.32 31.93 -10.20
C ASP A 227 4.69 31.40 -9.77
N ALA A 228 4.83 30.10 -9.67
CA ALA A 228 6.09 29.45 -9.29
C ALA A 228 6.18 28.03 -9.85
N ASN A 229 7.40 27.50 -9.86
CA ASN A 229 7.59 26.08 -10.09
C ASN A 229 6.99 25.29 -8.93
N SER A 230 6.03 24.51 -9.26
CA SER A 230 5.33 23.61 -8.34
C SER A 230 4.88 22.40 -9.14
N GLY A 231 4.49 21.33 -8.48
CA GLY A 231 4.08 20.15 -9.19
C GLY A 231 3.50 19.11 -8.26
N ILE A 232 3.44 17.90 -8.78
CA ILE A 232 2.95 16.75 -8.03
C ILE A 232 3.81 16.56 -6.79
N SER A 233 3.16 16.36 -5.65
CA SER A 233 3.81 15.98 -4.39
C SER A 233 3.10 14.74 -3.90
N ALA A 234 3.62 13.57 -4.27
CA ALA A 234 2.95 12.30 -3.98
C ALA A 234 2.85 12.07 -2.47
N GLN A 235 1.64 11.89 -1.99
CA GLN A 235 1.35 11.70 -0.57
C GLN A 235 0.14 10.79 -0.38
N GLY A 236 0.37 9.48 -0.24
CA GLY A 236 -0.69 8.51 -0.01
C GLY A 236 -0.73 7.35 -1.01
N TYR A 237 -1.89 6.73 -1.14
CA TYR A 237 -2.10 5.53 -1.94
C TYR A 237 -2.41 5.88 -3.39
N LEU A 238 -1.55 5.46 -4.33
CA LEU A 238 -1.83 5.58 -5.75
C LEU A 238 -3.04 4.70 -6.11
N ALA A 239 -3.82 5.16 -7.10
CA ALA A 239 -4.94 4.41 -7.65
C ALA A 239 -4.87 4.38 -9.18
N VAL A 240 -5.54 3.41 -9.79
CA VAL A 240 -5.61 3.29 -11.25
C VAL A 240 -7.06 3.26 -11.72
N ALA A 241 -7.37 4.06 -12.74
CA ALA A 241 -8.66 4.06 -13.44
C ALA A 241 -8.42 3.96 -14.94
N GLY A 242 -8.69 2.82 -15.55
CA GLY A 242 -8.36 2.58 -16.95
C GLY A 242 -6.87 2.80 -17.23
N ASP A 243 -6.55 3.72 -18.12
CA ASP A 243 -5.16 4.08 -18.46
C ASP A 243 -4.60 5.23 -17.61
N HIS A 244 -5.34 5.70 -16.61
CA HIS A 244 -4.93 6.79 -15.74
C HIS A 244 -4.32 6.26 -14.43
N LEU A 245 -3.10 6.70 -14.13
CA LEU A 245 -2.48 6.59 -12.81
C LEU A 245 -2.81 7.85 -12.02
N LEU A 246 -3.57 7.70 -10.95
CA LEU A 246 -3.97 8.80 -10.07
C LEU A 246 -3.03 8.88 -8.87
N VAL A 247 -2.44 10.07 -8.69
CA VAL A 247 -1.44 10.33 -7.64
C VAL A 247 -2.02 11.31 -6.64
N PRO A 248 -2.27 10.89 -5.38
CA PRO A 248 -2.75 11.78 -4.34
C PRO A 248 -1.69 12.82 -4.01
N ALA A 249 -2.10 14.07 -3.89
CA ALA A 249 -1.22 15.22 -3.71
C ALA A 249 -1.50 16.02 -2.41
N GLY A 250 -2.17 15.42 -1.45
CA GLY A 250 -2.47 16.03 -0.16
C GLY A 250 -3.41 17.23 -0.24
N ARG A 251 -2.90 18.40 -0.55
CA ARG A 251 -3.69 19.66 -0.58
C ARG A 251 -4.46 19.89 -1.88
N ALA A 252 -4.01 19.32 -2.96
CA ALA A 252 -4.59 19.50 -4.29
C ALA A 252 -5.44 18.30 -4.69
N VAL A 253 -6.21 18.44 -5.75
CA VAL A 253 -6.83 17.28 -6.40
C VAL A 253 -5.74 16.31 -6.86
N PRO A 254 -6.04 15.01 -6.94
CA PRO A 254 -5.10 14.04 -7.45
C PRO A 254 -4.54 14.43 -8.82
N ALA A 255 -3.26 14.22 -9.01
CA ALA A 255 -2.66 14.32 -10.34
C ALA A 255 -3.00 13.08 -11.17
N SER A 256 -3.04 13.25 -12.50
CA SER A 256 -3.23 12.15 -13.45
C SER A 256 -2.04 12.01 -14.37
N MET A 257 -1.61 10.77 -14.56
CA MET A 257 -0.57 10.35 -15.48
C MET A 257 -1.11 9.25 -16.37
N ASN A 258 -0.67 9.18 -17.62
CA ASN A 258 -0.89 8.00 -18.43
C ASN A 258 -0.04 6.85 -17.89
N ARG A 259 -0.66 5.78 -17.39
CA ARG A 259 0.04 4.67 -16.76
C ARG A 259 0.90 3.84 -17.71
N LEU A 260 0.62 3.87 -19.03
CA LEU A 260 1.33 3.07 -20.01
C LEU A 260 2.70 3.65 -20.38
N ASN A 261 2.84 4.98 -20.32
CA ASN A 261 4.06 5.65 -20.76
C ASN A 261 4.59 6.71 -19.78
N GLY A 262 3.90 6.97 -18.65
CA GLY A 262 4.31 7.95 -17.65
C GLY A 262 4.12 9.41 -18.06
N GLN A 263 3.38 9.68 -19.14
CA GLN A 263 3.13 11.04 -19.58
C GLN A 263 2.20 11.75 -18.60
N PHE A 264 2.58 13.00 -18.24
CA PHE A 264 1.76 13.88 -17.43
C PHE A 264 0.48 14.27 -18.19
N GLU A 265 -0.66 14.19 -17.52
CA GLU A 265 -1.97 14.54 -18.08
C GLU A 265 -2.59 15.73 -17.38
N TYR A 266 -2.61 15.74 -16.06
CA TYR A 266 -3.29 16.79 -15.30
C TYR A 266 -2.72 16.96 -13.89
N PHE A 267 -2.58 18.20 -13.47
CA PHE A 267 -2.43 18.62 -12.08
C PHE A 267 -2.71 20.11 -11.93
N HIS A 268 -3.36 20.53 -10.84
CA HIS A 268 -3.59 21.95 -10.58
C HIS A 268 -3.78 22.23 -9.09
N LEU A 269 -2.97 23.12 -8.53
CA LEU A 269 -3.01 23.49 -7.11
C LEU A 269 -4.23 24.30 -6.68
N GLN A 270 -4.79 25.10 -7.59
CA GLN A 270 -5.77 26.14 -7.24
C GLN A 270 -7.21 25.87 -7.65
N LYS A 271 -7.43 25.02 -8.65
CA LYS A 271 -8.71 24.94 -9.33
C LYS A 271 -9.89 24.56 -8.42
N ASN A 272 -9.59 23.99 -7.26
CA ASN A 272 -10.57 23.51 -6.28
C ASN A 272 -10.33 24.07 -4.88
N ARG A 273 -10.28 25.38 -4.75
CA ARG A 273 -9.97 26.12 -3.49
C ARG A 273 -10.76 25.64 -2.26
N ALA A 274 -11.97 25.14 -2.44
CA ALA A 274 -12.85 24.68 -1.37
C ALA A 274 -12.84 23.15 -1.19
N GLN A 275 -12.23 22.40 -2.10
CA GLN A 275 -12.18 20.95 -2.11
C GLN A 275 -10.71 20.52 -2.08
N GLY A 276 -10.18 20.39 -0.88
CA GLY A 276 -8.84 19.83 -0.70
C GLY A 276 -8.79 18.40 -1.23
N GLY A 277 -7.63 18.02 -1.76
CA GLY A 277 -7.30 16.63 -1.95
C GLY A 277 -7.04 15.94 -0.63
N GLY A 278 -6.70 14.69 -0.67
CA GLY A 278 -6.31 13.87 0.48
C GLY A 278 -5.17 12.94 0.10
N ASP A 279 -4.90 12.01 0.99
CA ASP A 279 -3.98 10.90 0.79
C ASP A 279 -4.69 9.63 0.27
N THR A 280 -6.01 9.74 0.06
CA THR A 280 -6.86 8.63 -0.38
C THR A 280 -7.63 9.01 -1.64
N ILE A 281 -7.62 8.11 -2.61
CA ILE A 281 -8.37 8.20 -3.86
C ILE A 281 -9.23 6.94 -3.96
N VAL A 282 -10.45 7.09 -4.48
CA VAL A 282 -11.26 5.99 -4.98
C VAL A 282 -11.53 6.28 -6.45
N ALA A 283 -11.14 5.37 -7.32
CA ALA A 283 -11.40 5.44 -8.73
C ALA A 283 -12.62 4.58 -9.08
N GLY A 284 -13.52 5.09 -9.89
CA GLY A 284 -14.74 4.41 -10.34
C GLY A 284 -14.99 4.56 -11.82
#